data_feaf128c392b34829d92132f3f3db38e
#
_entry.id   feaf128c392b34829d92132f3f3db38e
#
_cell.length_a   1.000
_cell.length_b   1.000
_cell.length_c   1.000
_cell.angle_alpha   90.00
_cell.angle_beta   90.00
_cell.angle_gamma   90.00
#
_symmetry.space_group_name_H-M   'P 1'
#
loop_
_entity.id
_entity.type
_entity.pdbx_description
1 polymer ?
#
loop_
_entity_poly.entity_id
_entity_poly.type
_entity_poly.pdbx_seq_one_letter_code
_entity_poly.pdbx_strand_id
1 'polypeptide(L)'
;QDFNLLDTLTAYENIALALSIQNVNSREIDTRIKKVAKELDIVNVLNKYPYQMSGGQKQRVASARAIITNPKLILADEPTGALDSKSAKMLLEKFDYLNKELQATILMVTHDAFTASYSSRVIFIKDGKIFNEIIKGTNSRKEFFDKIIDVVTLLGGDLNDAL
;
A
#
# COMPACT_ATOMS: atom_id res chain seq x y z
N GLN A 1 -1.36 15.00 -0.51
CA GLN A 1 -0.66 13.70 -0.34
C GLN A 1 0.42 13.63 -1.41
N ASP A 2 1.64 13.97 -1.03
CA ASP A 2 2.78 13.92 -1.93
C ASP A 2 3.29 12.48 -1.95
N PHE A 3 3.37 11.88 -3.14
CA PHE A 3 3.95 10.54 -3.33
C PHE A 3 5.47 10.55 -3.15
N ASN A 4 6.05 11.71 -2.82
CA ASN A 4 7.50 11.92 -2.63
C ASN A 4 8.37 11.37 -3.77
N LEU A 5 7.83 11.40 -5.01
CA LEU A 5 8.63 11.13 -6.20
C LEU A 5 9.49 12.34 -6.53
N LEU A 6 10.71 12.09 -6.99
CA LEU A 6 11.61 13.12 -7.46
C LEU A 6 11.20 13.54 -8.88
N ASP A 7 10.76 14.79 -9.04
CA ASP A 7 10.23 15.32 -10.30
C ASP A 7 11.28 15.39 -11.42
N THR A 8 12.55 15.42 -11.06
CA THR A 8 13.69 15.43 -11.99
C THR A 8 14.06 14.05 -12.52
N LEU A 9 13.46 12.98 -11.97
CA LEU A 9 13.71 11.61 -12.35
C LEU A 9 12.47 10.99 -13.00
N THR A 10 12.68 10.12 -13.96
CA THR A 10 11.63 9.27 -14.52
C THR A 10 11.09 8.28 -13.48
N ALA A 11 9.98 7.62 -13.77
CA ALA A 11 9.47 6.55 -12.92
C ALA A 11 10.50 5.42 -12.71
N TYR A 12 11.18 5.02 -13.78
CA TYR A 12 12.26 4.04 -13.72
C TYR A 12 13.38 4.48 -12.77
N GLU A 13 13.86 5.71 -12.91
CA GLU A 13 14.95 6.24 -12.08
C GLU A 13 14.54 6.42 -10.61
N ASN A 14 13.28 6.85 -10.35
CA ASN A 14 12.74 6.89 -9.01
C ASN A 14 12.76 5.52 -8.32
N ILE A 15 12.43 4.45 -9.05
CA ILE A 15 12.45 3.09 -8.51
C ILE A 15 13.89 2.58 -8.39
N ALA A 16 14.73 2.84 -9.41
CA ALA A 16 16.13 2.42 -9.43
C ALA A 16 16.93 2.99 -8.28
N LEU A 17 16.62 4.22 -7.87
CA LEU A 17 17.32 4.92 -6.78
C LEU A 17 17.33 4.08 -5.48
N ALA A 18 16.22 3.44 -5.13
CA ALA A 18 16.13 2.62 -3.93
C ALA A 18 17.11 1.43 -3.93
N LEU A 19 17.34 0.82 -5.09
CA LEU A 19 18.31 -0.28 -5.25
C LEU A 19 19.75 0.23 -5.38
N SER A 20 19.94 1.39 -6.01
CA SER A 20 21.26 2.00 -6.16
C SER A 20 21.87 2.38 -4.82
N ILE A 21 21.05 2.87 -3.87
CA ILE A 21 21.49 3.17 -2.50
C ILE A 21 21.97 1.89 -1.79
N GLN A 22 21.42 0.73 -2.15
CA GLN A 22 21.84 -0.57 -1.62
C GLN A 22 23.04 -1.19 -2.37
N ASN A 23 23.62 -0.47 -3.32
CA ASN A 23 24.74 -0.94 -4.16
C ASN A 23 24.41 -2.21 -4.98
N VAL A 24 23.15 -2.38 -5.39
CA VAL A 24 22.73 -3.49 -6.25
C VAL A 24 23.30 -3.30 -7.66
N ASN A 25 23.74 -4.39 -8.29
CA ASN A 25 24.30 -4.37 -9.65
C ASN A 25 23.26 -3.85 -10.67
N SER A 26 23.71 -3.03 -11.62
CA SER A 26 22.84 -2.38 -12.63
C SER A 26 22.01 -3.37 -13.46
N ARG A 27 22.55 -4.54 -13.79
CA ARG A 27 21.81 -5.60 -14.53
C ARG A 27 20.65 -6.17 -13.68
N GLU A 28 20.88 -6.33 -12.40
CA GLU A 28 19.87 -6.80 -11.46
C GLU A 28 18.81 -5.74 -11.21
N ILE A 29 19.17 -4.46 -11.14
CA ILE A 29 18.24 -3.33 -11.03
C ILE A 29 17.22 -3.37 -12.16
N ASP A 30 17.66 -3.46 -13.41
CA ASP A 30 16.77 -3.49 -14.58
C ASP A 30 15.79 -4.68 -14.52
N THR A 31 16.29 -5.85 -14.16
CA THR A 31 15.47 -7.07 -14.05
C THR A 31 14.39 -6.93 -12.97
N ARG A 32 14.75 -6.41 -11.78
CA ARG A 32 13.82 -6.21 -10.66
C ARG A 32 12.78 -5.15 -11.01
N ILE A 33 13.18 -4.03 -11.64
CA ILE A 33 12.25 -2.97 -12.04
C ILE A 33 11.24 -3.49 -13.05
N LYS A 34 11.68 -4.20 -14.09
CA LYS A 34 10.77 -4.78 -15.08
C LYS A 34 9.76 -5.75 -14.47
N LYS A 35 10.19 -6.52 -13.46
CA LYS A 35 9.30 -7.42 -12.74
C LYS A 35 8.24 -6.65 -11.95
N VAL A 36 8.65 -5.74 -11.06
CA VAL A 36 7.70 -4.98 -10.22
C VAL A 36 6.79 -4.09 -11.06
N ALA A 37 7.30 -3.56 -12.18
CA ALA A 37 6.52 -2.73 -13.09
C ALA A 37 5.38 -3.50 -13.77
N LYS A 38 5.59 -4.76 -14.10
CA LYS A 38 4.52 -5.67 -14.59
C LYS A 38 3.51 -5.97 -13.49
N GLU A 39 3.97 -6.27 -12.28
CA GLU A 39 3.12 -6.61 -11.13
C GLU A 39 2.20 -5.44 -10.70
N LEU A 40 2.63 -4.19 -10.89
CA LEU A 40 1.87 -2.99 -10.53
C LEU A 40 1.30 -2.23 -11.74
N ASP A 41 1.36 -2.81 -12.94
CA ASP A 41 0.83 -2.23 -14.17
C ASP A 41 1.34 -0.79 -14.44
N ILE A 42 2.67 -0.62 -14.36
CA ILE A 42 3.36 0.67 -14.60
C ILE A 42 4.41 0.62 -15.70
N VAL A 43 4.45 -0.47 -16.49
CA VAL A 43 5.46 -0.62 -17.58
C VAL A 43 5.39 0.54 -18.56
N ASN A 44 4.18 1.00 -18.90
CA ASN A 44 3.92 2.07 -19.86
C ASN A 44 4.29 3.48 -19.37
N VAL A 45 4.63 3.63 -18.09
CA VAL A 45 5.00 4.91 -17.48
C VAL A 45 6.44 4.97 -17.02
N LEU A 46 7.23 3.90 -17.16
CA LEU A 46 8.62 3.85 -16.68
C LEU A 46 9.49 5.00 -17.20
N ASN A 47 9.26 5.44 -18.43
CA ASN A 47 10.01 6.54 -19.06
C ASN A 47 9.36 7.93 -18.85
N LYS A 48 8.29 8.03 -18.07
CA LYS A 48 7.61 9.29 -17.78
C LYS A 48 8.14 9.92 -16.50
N TYR A 49 8.12 11.24 -16.48
CA TYR A 49 8.35 12.03 -15.26
C TYR A 49 7.08 12.15 -14.42
N PRO A 50 7.17 12.42 -13.11
CA PRO A 50 6.01 12.52 -12.23
C PRO A 50 4.93 13.47 -12.73
N TYR A 51 5.28 14.62 -13.30
CA TYR A 51 4.33 15.59 -13.86
C TYR A 51 3.56 15.07 -15.09
N GLN A 52 4.00 13.99 -15.71
CA GLN A 52 3.36 13.34 -16.88
C GLN A 52 2.44 12.18 -16.47
N MET A 53 2.31 11.89 -15.18
CA MET A 53 1.57 10.76 -14.64
C MET A 53 0.31 11.19 -13.90
N SER A 54 -0.74 10.37 -13.97
CA SER A 54 -1.92 10.52 -13.10
C SER A 54 -1.57 10.23 -11.63
N GLY A 55 -2.42 10.67 -10.68
CA GLY A 55 -2.23 10.39 -9.26
C GLY A 55 -2.09 8.89 -8.96
N GLY A 56 -2.95 8.06 -9.55
CA GLY A 56 -2.87 6.60 -9.40
C GLY A 56 -1.58 6.00 -9.98
N GLN A 57 -1.06 6.53 -11.11
CA GLN A 57 0.23 6.11 -11.65
C GLN A 57 1.37 6.49 -10.72
N LYS A 58 1.38 7.72 -10.19
CA LYS A 58 2.37 8.18 -9.21
C LYS A 58 2.37 7.29 -7.96
N GLN A 59 1.18 6.95 -7.45
CA GLN A 59 1.04 6.09 -6.28
C GLN A 59 1.60 4.68 -6.54
N ARG A 60 1.32 4.07 -7.69
CA ARG A 60 1.88 2.77 -8.06
C ARG A 60 3.40 2.82 -8.23
N VAL A 61 3.96 3.89 -8.81
CA VAL A 61 5.42 4.09 -8.91
C VAL A 61 6.05 4.25 -7.52
N ALA A 62 5.45 5.03 -6.62
CA ALA A 62 5.92 5.19 -5.24
C ALA A 62 5.87 3.85 -4.48
N SER A 63 4.79 3.08 -4.67
CA SER A 63 4.68 1.73 -4.10
C SER A 63 5.76 0.79 -4.65
N ALA A 64 6.01 0.81 -5.98
CA ALA A 64 7.07 0.02 -6.59
C ALA A 64 8.44 0.34 -5.98
N ARG A 65 8.75 1.64 -5.81
CA ARG A 65 9.99 2.10 -5.16
C ARG A 65 10.10 1.59 -3.72
N ALA A 66 9.00 1.60 -2.97
CA ALA A 66 9.00 1.16 -1.58
C ALA A 66 9.23 -0.35 -1.43
N ILE A 67 8.66 -1.17 -2.32
CA ILE A 67 8.69 -2.64 -2.19
C ILE A 67 9.84 -3.32 -2.92
N ILE A 68 10.51 -2.66 -3.89
CA ILE A 68 11.50 -3.29 -4.75
C ILE A 68 12.75 -3.80 -4.01
N THR A 69 13.04 -3.22 -2.85
CA THR A 69 14.16 -3.60 -1.98
C THR A 69 13.86 -4.81 -1.10
N ASN A 70 12.65 -5.38 -1.17
CA ASN A 70 12.15 -6.41 -0.26
C ASN A 70 12.35 -6.01 1.22
N PRO A 71 11.77 -4.89 1.66
CA PRO A 71 11.99 -4.36 2.99
C PRO A 71 11.36 -5.27 4.06
N LYS A 72 11.95 -5.29 5.27
CA LYS A 72 11.37 -6.00 6.43
C LYS A 72 10.19 -5.24 7.04
N LEU A 73 10.10 -3.94 6.84
CA LEU A 73 9.02 -3.07 7.33
C LEU A 73 8.57 -2.14 6.22
N ILE A 74 7.26 -2.09 5.98
CA ILE A 74 6.60 -1.15 5.08
C ILE A 74 5.66 -0.28 5.91
N LEU A 75 5.79 1.03 5.77
CA LEU A 75 4.86 2.01 6.30
C LEU A 75 4.00 2.53 5.14
N ALA A 76 2.70 2.36 5.22
CA ALA A 76 1.76 2.72 4.17
C ALA A 76 0.65 3.60 4.74
N ASP A 77 0.62 4.84 4.30
CA ASP A 77 -0.41 5.82 4.65
C ASP A 77 -1.36 5.99 3.46
N GLU A 78 -2.62 5.57 3.64
CA GLU A 78 -3.68 5.53 2.60
C GLU A 78 -3.18 4.98 1.25
N PRO A 79 -2.61 3.77 1.22
CA PRO A 79 -1.89 3.26 0.04
C PRO A 79 -2.77 3.06 -1.19
N THR A 80 -4.09 3.05 -1.02
CA THR A 80 -5.07 2.85 -2.10
C THR A 80 -5.86 4.12 -2.46
N GLY A 81 -5.65 5.23 -1.76
CA GLY A 81 -6.49 6.42 -1.82
C GLY A 81 -6.60 7.10 -3.20
N ALA A 82 -5.60 6.94 -4.08
CA ALA A 82 -5.64 7.48 -5.45
C ALA A 82 -5.78 6.39 -6.53
N LEU A 83 -6.09 5.14 -6.13
CA LEU A 83 -6.17 3.98 -7.03
C LEU A 83 -7.62 3.62 -7.36
N ASP A 84 -7.86 3.18 -8.60
CA ASP A 84 -9.06 2.45 -8.95
C ASP A 84 -9.09 1.06 -8.27
N SER A 85 -10.27 0.46 -8.18
CA SER A 85 -10.47 -0.81 -7.46
C SER A 85 -9.58 -1.94 -7.93
N LYS A 86 -9.25 -2.01 -9.24
CA LYS A 86 -8.36 -3.03 -9.80
C LYS A 86 -6.92 -2.81 -9.34
N SER A 87 -6.42 -1.58 -9.44
CA SER A 87 -5.08 -1.20 -9.01
C SER A 87 -4.90 -1.32 -7.49
N ALA A 88 -5.92 -0.95 -6.71
CA ALA A 88 -5.94 -1.13 -5.26
C ALA A 88 -5.81 -2.61 -4.88
N LYS A 89 -6.60 -3.48 -5.51
CA LYS A 89 -6.52 -4.93 -5.30
C LYS A 89 -5.12 -5.47 -5.62
N MET A 90 -4.54 -5.10 -6.76
CA MET A 90 -3.19 -5.55 -7.15
C MET A 90 -2.12 -5.15 -6.13
N LEU A 91 -2.17 -3.92 -5.61
CA LEU A 91 -1.25 -3.46 -4.59
C LEU A 91 -1.42 -4.22 -3.27
N LEU A 92 -2.67 -4.43 -2.82
CA LEU A 92 -2.96 -5.14 -1.57
C LEU A 92 -2.58 -6.63 -1.66
N GLU A 93 -2.80 -7.29 -2.80
CA GLU A 93 -2.32 -8.65 -3.05
C GLU A 93 -0.79 -8.72 -3.03
N LYS A 94 -0.10 -7.67 -3.50
CA LYS A 94 1.36 -7.59 -3.38
C LYS A 94 1.82 -7.43 -1.93
N PHE A 95 1.11 -6.63 -1.13
CA PHE A 95 1.39 -6.51 0.30
C PHE A 95 1.17 -7.85 1.03
N ASP A 96 0.09 -8.57 0.73
CA ASP A 96 -0.19 -9.89 1.29
C ASP A 96 0.94 -10.89 0.94
N TYR A 97 1.41 -10.89 -0.31
CA TYR A 97 2.56 -11.69 -0.73
C TYR A 97 3.84 -11.34 0.04
N LEU A 98 4.16 -10.04 0.17
CA LEU A 98 5.35 -9.61 0.91
C LEU A 98 5.29 -10.02 2.38
N ASN A 99 4.11 -9.97 2.99
CA ASN A 99 3.92 -10.38 4.37
C ASN A 99 4.04 -11.90 4.55
N LYS A 100 3.35 -12.70 3.71
CA LYS A 100 3.29 -14.15 3.86
C LYS A 100 4.56 -14.86 3.42
N GLU A 101 5.08 -14.49 2.25
CA GLU A 101 6.20 -15.19 1.62
C GLU A 101 7.55 -14.60 2.00
N LEU A 102 7.65 -13.28 2.17
CA LEU A 102 8.90 -12.60 2.49
C LEU A 102 8.98 -12.12 3.94
N GLN A 103 7.97 -12.44 4.77
CA GLN A 103 7.91 -12.13 6.20
C GLN A 103 8.09 -10.63 6.50
N ALA A 104 7.68 -9.76 5.55
CA ALA A 104 7.70 -8.32 5.76
C ALA A 104 6.58 -7.91 6.73
N THR A 105 6.88 -7.05 7.67
CA THR A 105 5.85 -6.39 8.48
C THR A 105 5.29 -5.20 7.72
N ILE A 106 3.96 -5.07 7.65
CA ILE A 106 3.29 -3.95 6.98
C ILE A 106 2.43 -3.23 8.02
N LEU A 107 2.77 -1.99 8.30
CA LEU A 107 1.96 -1.08 9.09
C LEU A 107 1.22 -0.15 8.13
N MET A 108 -0.09 -0.27 8.09
CA MET A 108 -0.94 0.47 7.16
C MET A 108 -1.93 1.34 7.94
N VAL A 109 -2.04 2.60 7.56
CA VAL A 109 -3.07 3.52 8.02
C VAL A 109 -4.07 3.68 6.90
N THR A 110 -5.37 3.50 7.20
CA THR A 110 -6.44 3.68 6.21
C THR A 110 -7.78 3.87 6.91
N HIS A 111 -8.69 4.57 6.26
CA HIS A 111 -10.10 4.67 6.64
C HIS A 111 -11.00 3.75 5.78
N ASP A 112 -10.42 3.03 4.82
CA ASP A 112 -11.15 2.12 3.95
C ASP A 112 -11.18 0.70 4.51
N ALA A 113 -12.37 0.19 4.81
CA ALA A 113 -12.59 -1.14 5.37
C ALA A 113 -12.15 -2.26 4.41
N PHE A 114 -12.27 -2.06 3.09
CA PHE A 114 -11.81 -3.02 2.10
C PHE A 114 -10.29 -3.18 2.17
N THR A 115 -9.56 -2.08 2.22
CA THR A 115 -8.11 -2.05 2.38
C THR A 115 -7.70 -2.72 3.70
N ALA A 116 -8.36 -2.34 4.82
CA ALA A 116 -8.10 -2.93 6.13
C ALA A 116 -8.33 -4.45 6.18
N SER A 117 -9.27 -4.99 5.38
CA SER A 117 -9.57 -6.44 5.35
C SER A 117 -8.44 -7.34 4.84
N TYR A 118 -7.41 -6.76 4.21
CA TYR A 118 -6.21 -7.49 3.79
C TYR A 118 -5.20 -7.70 4.93
N SER A 119 -5.35 -6.99 6.05
CA SER A 119 -4.46 -7.15 7.20
C SER A 119 -4.80 -8.39 8.03
N SER A 120 -3.86 -8.80 8.88
CA SER A 120 -4.08 -9.86 9.88
C SER A 120 -4.65 -9.33 11.19
N ARG A 121 -4.50 -8.00 11.43
CA ARG A 121 -4.89 -7.31 12.66
C ARG A 121 -5.30 -5.89 12.33
N VAL A 122 -6.40 -5.42 12.89
CA VAL A 122 -6.87 -4.03 12.75
C VAL A 122 -7.01 -3.42 14.13
N ILE A 123 -6.43 -2.24 14.30
CA ILE A 123 -6.55 -1.42 15.50
C ILE A 123 -7.35 -0.17 15.12
N PHE A 124 -8.46 0.04 15.83
CA PHE A 124 -9.30 1.20 15.63
C PHE A 124 -8.91 2.30 16.62
N ILE A 125 -8.70 3.50 16.09
CA ILE A 125 -8.32 4.68 16.87
C ILE A 125 -9.46 5.70 16.81
N LYS A 126 -9.90 6.18 17.97
CA LYS A 126 -10.88 7.27 18.13
C LYS A 126 -10.32 8.27 19.14
N ASP A 127 -10.34 9.56 18.81
CA ASP A 127 -9.87 10.65 19.67
C ASP A 127 -8.46 10.42 20.25
N GLY A 128 -7.55 9.89 19.41
CA GLY A 128 -6.16 9.61 19.79
C GLY A 128 -5.96 8.42 20.74
N LYS A 129 -6.99 7.61 20.97
CA LYS A 129 -6.95 6.42 21.82
C LYS A 129 -7.35 5.17 21.05
N ILE A 130 -6.84 4.02 21.48
CA ILE A 130 -7.30 2.73 20.96
C ILE A 130 -8.74 2.53 21.43
N PHE A 131 -9.65 2.42 20.45
CA PHE A 131 -11.06 2.14 20.67
C PHE A 131 -11.35 0.64 20.71
N ASN A 132 -10.83 -0.08 19.71
CA ASN A 132 -11.03 -1.52 19.58
C ASN A 132 -9.85 -2.15 18.80
N GLU A 133 -9.74 -3.46 18.92
CA GLU A 133 -8.78 -4.27 18.17
C GLU A 133 -9.45 -5.58 17.73
N ILE A 134 -9.28 -5.95 16.47
CA ILE A 134 -9.73 -7.22 15.94
C ILE A 134 -8.62 -7.95 15.20
N ILE A 135 -8.61 -9.27 15.34
CA ILE A 135 -7.64 -10.16 14.69
C ILE A 135 -8.39 -11.04 13.70
N LYS A 136 -7.84 -11.17 12.49
CA LYS A 136 -8.42 -11.99 11.44
C LYS A 136 -8.47 -13.47 11.80
N GLY A 137 -7.38 -14.01 12.35
CA GLY A 137 -7.28 -15.43 12.70
C GLY A 137 -7.56 -16.32 11.48
N THR A 138 -8.47 -17.30 11.66
CA THR A 138 -8.90 -18.25 10.61
C THR A 138 -10.04 -17.74 9.73
N ASN A 139 -10.56 -16.52 9.99
CA ASN A 139 -11.65 -15.97 9.18
C ASN A 139 -11.21 -15.75 7.73
N SER A 140 -12.13 -15.97 6.80
CA SER A 140 -11.97 -15.51 5.42
C SER A 140 -11.86 -13.98 5.39
N ARG A 141 -11.34 -13.42 4.27
CA ARG A 141 -11.29 -11.97 4.10
C ARG A 141 -12.68 -11.33 4.15
N LYS A 142 -13.71 -12.00 3.63
CA LYS A 142 -15.09 -11.51 3.67
C LYS A 142 -15.60 -11.40 5.11
N GLU A 143 -15.49 -12.47 5.89
CA GLU A 143 -15.92 -12.47 7.29
C GLU A 143 -15.17 -11.43 8.11
N PHE A 144 -13.88 -11.23 7.81
CA PHE A 144 -13.09 -10.20 8.49
C PHE A 144 -13.50 -8.78 8.09
N PHE A 145 -13.81 -8.57 6.81
CA PHE A 145 -14.37 -7.31 6.32
C PHE A 145 -15.69 -6.98 7.03
N ASP A 146 -16.61 -7.95 7.14
CA ASP A 146 -17.90 -7.76 7.81
C ASP A 146 -17.69 -7.35 9.29
N LYS A 147 -16.75 -7.98 10.00
CA LYS A 147 -16.37 -7.59 11.37
C LYS A 147 -15.79 -6.16 11.45
N ILE A 148 -15.02 -5.74 10.45
CA ILE A 148 -14.50 -4.37 10.40
C ILE A 148 -15.66 -3.38 10.27
N ILE A 149 -16.63 -3.66 9.38
CA ILE A 149 -17.83 -2.81 9.19
C ILE A 149 -18.62 -2.70 10.47
N ASP A 150 -18.82 -3.80 11.21
CA ASP A 150 -19.52 -3.77 12.48
C ASP A 150 -18.87 -2.77 13.46
N VAL A 151 -17.55 -2.81 13.60
CA VAL A 151 -16.82 -1.89 14.48
C VAL A 151 -16.87 -0.44 13.97
N VAL A 152 -16.74 -0.21 12.66
CA VAL A 152 -16.85 1.13 12.06
C VAL A 152 -18.24 1.71 12.28
N THR A 153 -19.29 0.89 12.20
CA THR A 153 -20.67 1.31 12.46
C THR A 153 -20.85 1.75 13.91
N LEU A 154 -20.26 1.04 14.88
CA LEU A 154 -20.27 1.45 16.28
C LEU A 154 -19.51 2.76 16.50
N LEU A 155 -18.36 2.95 15.82
CA LEU A 155 -17.60 4.21 15.86
C LEU A 155 -18.40 5.41 15.37
N GLY A 156 -19.22 5.23 14.32
CA GLY A 156 -20.09 6.27 13.74
C GLY A 156 -21.40 6.49 14.50
N GLY A 157 -21.94 5.46 15.17
CA GLY A 157 -23.20 5.53 15.91
C GLY A 157 -23.14 6.44 17.14
N ASP A 158 -22.00 6.53 17.79
CA ASP A 158 -21.78 7.43 18.94
C ASP A 158 -21.87 8.93 18.57
N LEU A 159 -21.87 9.30 17.28
CA LEU A 159 -22.03 10.69 16.84
C LEU A 159 -23.50 11.12 16.74
N ASN A 160 -24.45 10.17 16.67
CA ASN A 160 -25.88 10.46 16.57
C ASN A 160 -26.57 10.58 17.93
N ASP A 161 -25.98 10.11 19.02
CA ASP A 161 -26.51 10.23 20.36
C ASP A 161 -26.09 11.55 21.06
N ALA A 162 -25.32 12.42 20.38
CA ALA A 162 -24.82 13.69 20.91
C ALA A 162 -25.54 14.93 20.31
N LEU A 163 -26.61 14.72 19.53
CA LEU A 163 -27.51 15.77 19.00
C LEU A 163 -28.92 15.59 19.59
#